data_bc234763badf10def703e74979bbaadf
#
_entry.id   bc234763badf10def703e74979bbaadf
#
_cell.length_a   1.000
_cell.length_b   1.000
_cell.length_c   1.000
_cell.angle_alpha   90.00
_cell.angle_beta   90.00
_cell.angle_gamma   90.00
#
_symmetry.space_group_name_H-M   'P 1'
#
loop_
_entity.id
_entity.type
_entity.pdbx_description
1 polymer ?
#
loop_
_entity_poly.entity_id
_entity_poly.type
_entity_poly.pdbx_seq_one_letter_code
_entity_poly.pdbx_strand_id
1 'polypeptide(L)'
;MRAFTLIEVLISVMILFFAAAVFLNLSSDSFSLYEKFKKRNDFLLDSSLVFCEKRGGRLDEVVRDFNITDDFTLDILKRKKINFEKRIDLKTQIENKNIQINRLVSFDKENRAEVFGVQVK
;
A
#
# COMPACT_ATOMS: atom_id res chain seq x y z
N MET A 1 -24.88 -2.65 -55.25
CA MET A 1 -24.37 -1.94 -54.07
C MET A 1 -25.56 -1.34 -53.34
N ARG A 2 -25.78 -1.72 -52.08
CA ARG A 2 -26.82 -1.06 -51.26
C ARG A 2 -26.26 0.24 -50.75
N ALA A 3 -26.85 1.37 -51.11
CA ALA A 3 -26.51 2.65 -50.55
C ALA A 3 -26.94 2.67 -49.06
N PHE A 4 -26.03 3.01 -48.17
CA PHE A 4 -26.36 3.20 -46.76
C PHE A 4 -27.37 4.34 -46.63
N THR A 5 -28.41 4.12 -45.85
CA THR A 5 -29.37 5.19 -45.55
C THR A 5 -28.74 6.16 -44.56
N LEU A 6 -29.10 7.45 -44.67
CA LEU A 6 -28.59 8.49 -43.77
C LEU A 6 -28.85 8.17 -42.31
N ILE A 7 -29.97 7.51 -42.01
CA ILE A 7 -30.34 7.09 -40.64
C ILE A 7 -29.40 5.99 -40.11
N GLU A 8 -28.96 5.07 -40.97
CA GLU A 8 -28.08 3.96 -40.62
C GLU A 8 -26.67 4.49 -40.23
N VAL A 9 -26.18 5.50 -40.95
CA VAL A 9 -24.94 6.18 -40.63
C VAL A 9 -25.07 6.93 -39.29
N LEU A 10 -26.17 7.61 -39.06
CA LEU A 10 -26.42 8.38 -37.86
C LEU A 10 -26.47 7.47 -36.61
N ILE A 11 -27.17 6.35 -36.69
CA ILE A 11 -27.24 5.35 -35.61
C ILE A 11 -25.84 4.77 -35.34
N SER A 12 -25.09 4.43 -36.39
CA SER A 12 -23.73 3.88 -36.24
C SER A 12 -22.79 4.85 -35.55
N VAL A 13 -22.85 6.13 -35.89
CA VAL A 13 -22.05 7.18 -35.21
C VAL A 13 -22.46 7.34 -33.76
N MET A 14 -23.76 7.30 -33.45
CA MET A 14 -24.21 7.34 -32.05
C MET A 14 -23.68 6.16 -31.21
N ILE A 15 -23.79 4.94 -31.75
CA ILE A 15 -23.25 3.75 -31.06
C ILE A 15 -21.75 3.87 -30.83
N LEU A 16 -21.01 4.32 -31.82
CA LEU A 16 -19.58 4.54 -31.73
C LEU A 16 -19.25 5.55 -30.63
N PHE A 17 -20.00 6.65 -30.56
CA PHE A 17 -19.81 7.70 -29.54
C PHE A 17 -20.08 7.16 -28.11
N PHE A 18 -21.16 6.40 -27.92
CA PHE A 18 -21.44 5.77 -26.63
C PHE A 18 -20.36 4.76 -26.24
N ALA A 19 -19.90 3.92 -27.17
CA ALA A 19 -18.84 2.97 -26.90
C ALA A 19 -17.53 3.67 -26.49
N ALA A 20 -17.16 4.76 -27.16
CA ALA A 20 -15.99 5.57 -26.82
C ALA A 20 -16.15 6.21 -25.43
N ALA A 21 -17.30 6.75 -25.08
CA ALA A 21 -17.56 7.35 -23.78
C ALA A 21 -17.43 6.32 -22.63
N VAL A 22 -17.98 5.12 -22.80
CA VAL A 22 -17.85 4.03 -21.82
C VAL A 22 -16.40 3.59 -21.67
N PHE A 23 -15.67 3.47 -22.77
CA PHE A 23 -14.25 3.10 -22.74
C PHE A 23 -13.39 4.13 -21.99
N LEU A 24 -13.63 5.43 -22.20
CA LEU A 24 -12.91 6.49 -21.50
C LEU A 24 -13.19 6.45 -19.98
N ASN A 25 -14.44 6.21 -19.57
CA ASN A 25 -14.79 6.09 -18.16
C ASN A 25 -14.07 4.89 -17.49
N LEU A 26 -14.12 3.72 -18.12
CA LEU A 26 -13.42 2.52 -17.64
C LEU A 26 -11.91 2.73 -17.55
N SER A 27 -11.32 3.42 -18.52
CA SER A 27 -9.89 3.72 -18.52
C SER A 27 -9.53 4.64 -17.34
N SER A 28 -10.34 5.67 -17.06
CA SER A 28 -10.13 6.59 -15.93
C SER A 28 -10.22 5.88 -14.59
N ASP A 29 -11.21 5.02 -14.40
CA ASP A 29 -11.40 4.25 -13.17
C ASP A 29 -10.26 3.26 -12.95
N SER A 30 -9.81 2.59 -14.02
CA SER A 30 -8.66 1.67 -13.97
C SER A 30 -7.37 2.39 -13.57
N PHE A 31 -7.14 3.60 -14.09
CA PHE A 31 -5.99 4.40 -13.73
C PHE A 31 -6.02 4.83 -12.26
N SER A 32 -7.18 5.28 -11.76
CA SER A 32 -7.37 5.64 -10.35
C SER A 32 -7.13 4.45 -9.41
N LEU A 33 -7.62 3.26 -9.79
CA LEU A 33 -7.36 2.02 -9.03
C LEU A 33 -5.87 1.67 -9.03
N TYR A 34 -5.20 1.76 -10.17
CA TYR A 34 -3.77 1.51 -10.27
C TYR A 34 -2.95 2.43 -9.36
N GLU A 35 -3.26 3.73 -9.32
CA GLU A 35 -2.58 4.66 -8.41
C GLU A 35 -2.78 4.29 -6.94
N LYS A 36 -4.00 3.90 -6.54
CA LYS A 36 -4.28 3.45 -5.17
C LYS A 36 -3.50 2.19 -4.82
N PHE A 37 -3.47 1.21 -5.72
CA PHE A 37 -2.69 -0.01 -5.54
C PHE A 37 -1.20 0.28 -5.43
N LYS A 38 -0.67 1.14 -6.28
CA LYS A 38 0.74 1.54 -6.25
C LYS A 38 1.10 2.18 -4.92
N LYS A 39 0.34 3.17 -4.46
CA LYS A 39 0.55 3.83 -3.16
C LYS A 39 0.52 2.83 -1.99
N ARG A 40 -0.44 1.91 -2.02
CA ARG A 40 -0.55 0.87 -0.98
C ARG A 40 0.62 -0.12 -1.02
N ASN A 41 1.04 -0.51 -2.21
CA ASN A 41 2.19 -1.41 -2.37
C ASN A 41 3.49 -0.75 -1.88
N ASP A 42 3.73 0.52 -2.24
CA ASP A 42 4.88 1.28 -1.77
C ASP A 42 4.88 1.41 -0.25
N PHE A 43 3.71 1.68 0.37
CA PHE A 43 3.57 1.71 1.81
C PHE A 43 3.86 0.35 2.46
N LEU A 44 3.40 -0.76 1.89
CA LEU A 44 3.67 -2.11 2.42
C LEU A 44 5.15 -2.47 2.32
N LEU A 45 5.82 -2.11 1.23
CA LEU A 45 7.25 -2.32 1.06
C LEU A 45 8.04 -1.51 2.11
N ASP A 46 7.72 -0.24 2.30
CA ASP A 46 8.35 0.60 3.33
C ASP A 46 8.09 0.06 4.74
N SER A 47 6.87 -0.41 4.99
CA SER A 47 6.49 -1.01 6.28
C SER A 47 7.24 -2.32 6.55
N SER A 48 7.56 -3.09 5.50
CA SER A 48 8.30 -4.35 5.65
C SER A 48 9.69 -4.14 6.25
N LEU A 49 10.34 -3.03 5.93
CA LEU A 49 11.64 -2.65 6.51
C LEU A 49 11.53 -2.47 8.03
N VAL A 50 10.43 -1.87 8.47
CA VAL A 50 10.15 -1.62 9.88
C VAL A 50 9.85 -2.90 10.66
N PHE A 51 9.20 -3.88 10.02
CA PHE A 51 8.85 -5.14 10.66
C PHE A 51 10.07 -6.03 10.98
N CYS A 52 11.20 -5.78 10.32
CA CYS A 52 12.47 -6.40 10.66
C CYS A 52 13.08 -5.86 11.97
N GLU A 53 12.69 -4.66 12.39
CA GLU A 53 13.19 -3.99 13.59
C GLU A 53 12.30 -4.31 14.81
N LYS A 54 12.91 -4.58 15.95
CA LYS A 54 12.19 -4.94 17.19
C LYS A 54 11.72 -3.74 18.01
N ARG A 55 12.08 -2.52 17.63
CA ARG A 55 11.79 -1.28 18.36
C ARG A 55 10.66 -0.51 17.68
N GLY A 56 9.91 0.28 18.44
CA GLY A 56 8.99 1.26 17.90
C GLY A 56 9.74 2.59 17.60
N GLY A 57 9.22 3.40 16.66
CA GLY A 57 9.82 4.70 16.32
C GLY A 57 9.41 5.22 14.95
N ARG A 58 10.31 5.88 14.29
CA ARG A 58 10.15 6.44 12.95
C ARG A 58 11.04 5.71 11.96
N LEU A 59 10.65 5.69 10.69
CA LEU A 59 11.41 5.01 9.64
C LEU A 59 12.85 5.55 9.50
N ASP A 60 13.06 6.85 9.71
CA ASP A 60 14.38 7.47 9.66
C ASP A 60 15.33 7.01 10.79
N GLU A 61 14.81 6.53 11.91
CA GLU A 61 15.60 5.94 12.99
C GLU A 61 16.10 4.54 12.63
N VAL A 62 15.21 3.74 12.01
CA VAL A 62 15.53 2.39 11.54
C VAL A 62 16.65 2.40 10.49
N VAL A 63 16.63 3.38 9.60
CA VAL A 63 17.65 3.54 8.55
C VAL A 63 19.06 3.69 9.10
N ARG A 64 19.22 4.32 10.26
CA ARG A 64 20.53 4.45 10.91
C ARG A 64 21.08 3.10 11.36
N ASP A 65 20.21 2.22 11.81
CA ASP A 65 20.59 0.88 12.27
C ASP A 65 21.04 -0.03 11.12
N PHE A 66 20.56 0.22 9.91
CA PHE A 66 20.99 -0.50 8.69
C PHE A 66 22.26 0.05 8.03
N ASN A 67 22.90 1.06 8.61
CA ASN A 67 24.17 1.66 8.14
C ASN A 67 24.13 2.09 6.67
N ILE A 68 22.99 2.62 6.21
CA ILE A 68 22.81 3.14 4.85
C ILE A 68 23.59 4.45 4.73
N THR A 69 24.62 4.46 3.88
CA THR A 69 25.51 5.61 3.68
C THR A 69 25.18 6.44 2.45
N ASP A 70 24.23 5.97 1.61
CA ASP A 70 23.84 6.67 0.38
C ASP A 70 22.91 7.86 0.71
N ASP A 71 23.38 9.07 0.44
CA ASP A 71 22.69 10.32 0.76
C ASP A 71 21.33 10.45 0.02
N PHE A 72 21.23 9.94 -1.20
CA PHE A 72 19.98 9.96 -1.97
C PHE A 72 18.90 9.07 -1.33
N THR A 73 19.29 7.86 -0.94
CA THR A 73 18.40 6.92 -0.25
C THR A 73 17.95 7.46 1.11
N LEU A 74 18.87 8.08 1.87
CA LEU A 74 18.56 8.72 3.13
C LEU A 74 17.56 9.87 3.00
N ASP A 75 17.69 10.71 1.97
CA ASP A 75 16.76 11.83 1.74
C ASP A 75 15.36 11.32 1.39
N ILE A 76 15.24 10.29 0.56
CA ILE A 76 13.95 9.65 0.24
C ILE A 76 13.28 9.09 1.50
N LEU A 77 14.03 8.36 2.33
CA LEU A 77 13.50 7.72 3.54
C LEU A 77 13.08 8.73 4.61
N LYS A 78 13.84 9.84 4.76
CA LYS A 78 13.48 10.94 5.67
C LYS A 78 12.19 11.66 5.26
N ARG A 79 11.88 11.72 3.96
CA ARG A 79 10.62 12.30 3.45
C ARG A 79 9.41 11.44 3.75
N LYS A 80 9.61 10.13 3.91
CA LYS A 80 8.55 9.19 4.23
C LYS A 80 8.23 9.22 5.71
N LYS A 81 7.10 9.82 6.08
CA LYS A 81 6.63 9.97 7.47
C LYS A 81 5.83 8.75 7.91
N ILE A 82 6.46 7.59 7.96
CA ILE A 82 5.85 6.36 8.46
C ILE A 82 6.23 6.22 9.93
N ASN A 83 5.22 6.11 10.77
CA ASN A 83 5.37 5.82 12.18
C ASN A 83 5.06 4.36 12.43
N PHE A 84 5.70 3.77 13.43
CA PHE A 84 5.40 2.42 13.84
C PHE A 84 5.38 2.29 15.36
N GLU A 85 4.54 1.44 15.85
CA GLU A 85 4.32 1.19 17.26
C GLU A 85 4.27 -0.30 17.53
N LYS A 86 4.98 -0.73 18.56
CA LYS A 86 4.90 -2.10 19.05
C LYS A 86 3.94 -2.14 20.23
N ARG A 87 2.88 -2.92 20.10
CA ARG A 87 1.93 -3.19 21.18
C ARG A 87 2.02 -4.65 21.62
N ILE A 88 1.88 -4.86 22.90
CA ILE A 88 1.78 -6.19 23.48
C ILE A 88 0.30 -6.44 23.71
N ASP A 89 -0.29 -7.35 22.93
CA ASP A 89 -1.73 -7.62 23.01
C ASP A 89 -2.06 -8.66 24.07
N LEU A 90 -1.22 -9.67 24.22
CA LEU A 90 -1.46 -10.74 25.16
C LEU A 90 -0.16 -11.28 25.75
N LYS A 91 -0.17 -11.50 27.07
CA LYS A 91 0.84 -12.27 27.77
C LYS A 91 0.13 -13.40 28.50
N THR A 92 0.48 -14.63 28.18
CA THR A 92 -0.06 -15.80 28.85
C THR A 92 1.06 -16.80 29.17
N GLN A 93 0.83 -17.62 30.17
CA GLN A 93 1.76 -18.68 30.57
C GLN A 93 1.07 -20.01 30.39
N ILE A 94 1.67 -20.90 29.61
CA ILE A 94 1.20 -22.26 29.36
C ILE A 94 2.36 -23.20 29.64
N GLU A 95 2.15 -24.17 30.53
CA GLU A 95 3.11 -25.24 30.85
C GLU A 95 4.55 -24.72 31.07
N ASN A 96 4.74 -23.76 31.96
CA ASN A 96 6.04 -23.12 32.27
C ASN A 96 6.69 -22.33 31.09
N LYS A 97 5.99 -22.07 29.99
CA LYS A 97 6.45 -21.21 28.91
C LYS A 97 5.68 -19.90 28.89
N ASN A 98 6.40 -18.80 28.84
CA ASN A 98 5.80 -17.49 28.66
C ASN A 98 5.53 -17.22 27.18
N ILE A 99 4.26 -17.13 26.78
CA ILE A 99 3.86 -16.79 25.42
C ILE A 99 3.45 -15.32 25.41
N GLN A 100 4.07 -14.57 24.52
CA GLN A 100 3.78 -13.17 24.31
C GLN A 100 3.38 -12.92 22.85
N ILE A 101 2.17 -12.38 22.65
CA ILE A 101 1.71 -11.94 21.34
C ILE A 101 1.99 -10.45 21.23
N ASN A 102 2.83 -10.09 20.28
CA ASN A 102 3.18 -8.73 19.96
C ASN A 102 2.50 -8.32 18.66
N ARG A 103 1.96 -7.13 18.62
CA ARG A 103 1.45 -6.50 17.41
C ARG A 103 2.38 -5.34 17.05
N LEU A 104 2.91 -5.37 15.84
CA LEU A 104 3.64 -4.27 15.27
C LEU A 104 2.72 -3.55 14.28
N VAL A 105 2.45 -2.30 14.52
CA VAL A 105 1.57 -1.46 13.69
C VAL A 105 2.42 -0.41 13.02
N SER A 106 2.38 -0.37 11.70
CA SER A 106 2.95 0.73 10.92
C SER A 106 1.79 1.56 10.35
N PHE A 107 1.90 2.87 10.42
CA PHE A 107 0.86 3.76 9.96
C PHE A 107 1.41 5.06 9.39
N ASP A 108 0.69 5.55 8.39
CA ASP A 108 0.81 6.85 7.75
C ASP A 108 -0.56 7.54 7.84
N LYS A 109 -0.72 8.72 7.24
CA LYS A 109 -1.99 9.46 7.23
C LYS A 109 -3.16 8.69 6.63
N GLU A 110 -2.90 7.87 5.60
CA GLU A 110 -3.92 7.21 4.79
C GLU A 110 -3.86 5.67 4.89
N ASN A 111 -2.74 5.11 5.33
CA ASN A 111 -2.49 3.67 5.30
C ASN A 111 -2.11 3.13 6.68
N ARG A 112 -2.51 1.90 6.92
CA ARG A 112 -2.15 1.15 8.13
C ARG A 112 -1.86 -0.30 7.78
N ALA A 113 -0.78 -0.83 8.34
CA ALA A 113 -0.41 -2.24 8.26
C ALA A 113 -0.12 -2.80 9.64
N GLU A 114 -0.51 -4.03 9.89
CA GLU A 114 -0.32 -4.72 11.17
C GLU A 114 0.31 -6.09 10.95
N VAL A 115 1.29 -6.43 11.77
CA VAL A 115 1.91 -7.74 11.78
C VAL A 115 1.90 -8.29 13.19
N PHE A 116 1.49 -9.53 13.32
CA PHE A 116 1.47 -10.23 14.60
C PHE A 116 2.70 -11.13 14.72
N GLY A 117 3.40 -11.03 15.83
CA GLY A 117 4.51 -11.89 16.19
C GLY A 117 4.21 -12.65 17.48
N VAL A 118 4.55 -13.92 17.52
CA VAL A 118 4.47 -14.75 18.73
C VAL A 118 5.89 -14.98 19.23
N GLN A 119 6.15 -14.64 20.47
CA GLN A 119 7.40 -14.94 21.17
C GLN A 119 7.12 -15.95 22.27
N VAL A 120 7.89 -17.03 22.29
CA VAL A 120 7.88 -18.05 23.34
C VAL A 120 9.21 -17.94 24.09
N LYS A 121 9.15 -17.78 25.39
CA LYS A 121 10.32 -17.71 26.29
C LYS A 121 10.24 -18.78 27.37
#